data_4f5d7032cbe5cb3c6e0f0fddd918f232
#
_entry.id   4f5d7032cbe5cb3c6e0f0fddd918f232
#
_cell.length_a   1.000
_cell.length_b   1.000
_cell.length_c   1.000
_cell.angle_alpha   90.00
_cell.angle_beta   90.00
_cell.angle_gamma   90.00
#
_symmetry.space_group_name_H-M   'P 1'
#
loop_
_entity.id
_entity.type
_entity.pdbx_description
1 polymer ?
#
loop_
_entity_poly.entity_id
_entity_poly.type
_entity_poly.pdbx_seq_one_letter_code
_entity_poly.pdbx_strand_id
1 'polypeptide(L)'
;MNETAKSHRKLITGRKKQGHFSALNIALVDCGDDWAEMSLIPTAALIGDPSTGALHSGPITTLLDSALGIAASVALPRLGFAPTIDLRVDHLRMASVDEPLIARGEVVRITRNVLFARGSVRQGDIEIAHAVGNFVRLSDDVLALAEAHIKQQLEAMENSDES
;
A
#
# COMPACT_ATOMS: atom_id res chain seq x y z
N MET A 1 -12.08 -12.37 -4.60
CA MET A 1 -10.61 -12.15 -4.50
C MET A 1 -9.92 -13.19 -5.37
N ASN A 2 -9.22 -12.75 -6.41
CA ASN A 2 -8.48 -13.60 -7.35
C ASN A 2 -7.18 -14.17 -6.72
N GLU A 3 -6.50 -15.10 -7.41
CA GLU A 3 -5.26 -15.72 -6.90
C GLU A 3 -4.12 -14.71 -6.74
N THR A 4 -4.05 -13.70 -7.60
CA THR A 4 -3.05 -12.63 -7.51
C THR A 4 -3.20 -11.84 -6.20
N ALA A 5 -4.42 -11.45 -5.85
CA ALA A 5 -4.69 -10.73 -4.59
C ALA A 5 -4.41 -11.58 -3.36
N LYS A 6 -4.73 -12.89 -3.39
CA LYS A 6 -4.38 -13.83 -2.30
C LYS A 6 -2.88 -13.93 -2.11
N SER A 7 -2.12 -14.07 -3.19
CA SER A 7 -0.66 -14.16 -3.16
C SER A 7 -0.01 -12.86 -2.68
N HIS A 8 -0.51 -11.69 -3.12
CA HIS A 8 -0.06 -10.40 -2.61
C HIS A 8 -0.32 -10.25 -1.11
N ARG A 9 -1.54 -10.63 -0.66
CA ARG A 9 -1.87 -10.61 0.76
C ARG A 9 -0.86 -11.44 1.56
N LYS A 10 -0.60 -12.67 1.14
CA LYS A 10 0.37 -13.56 1.78
C LYS A 10 1.77 -12.96 1.81
N LEU A 11 2.24 -12.41 0.69
CA LEU A 11 3.56 -11.78 0.59
C LEU A 11 3.72 -10.60 1.55
N ILE A 12 2.70 -9.74 1.65
CA ILE A 12 2.78 -8.52 2.47
C ILE A 12 2.65 -8.86 3.95
N THR A 13 1.72 -9.75 4.32
CA THR A 13 1.48 -10.13 5.73
C THR A 13 2.54 -11.07 6.28
N GLY A 14 3.16 -11.92 5.44
CA GLY A 14 4.20 -12.87 5.83
C GLY A 14 5.59 -12.27 5.96
N ARG A 15 5.81 -11.02 5.54
CA ARG A 15 7.12 -10.36 5.73
C ARG A 15 7.41 -10.16 7.21
N LYS A 16 8.60 -10.60 7.65
CA LYS A 16 9.11 -10.29 9.00
C LYS A 16 9.00 -8.78 9.23
N LYS A 17 8.74 -8.38 10.49
CA LYS A 17 8.61 -6.97 10.92
C LYS A 17 9.93 -6.20 10.71
N GLN A 18 10.29 -5.94 9.46
CA GLN A 18 11.49 -5.23 9.03
C GLN A 18 11.18 -4.30 7.87
N GLY A 19 12.02 -3.29 7.67
CA GLY A 19 11.91 -2.34 6.58
C GLY A 19 10.95 -1.19 6.83
N HIS A 20 10.61 -0.48 5.75
CA HIS A 20 9.90 0.80 5.81
C HIS A 20 8.50 0.69 6.43
N PHE A 21 7.73 -0.31 6.06
CA PHE A 21 6.38 -0.50 6.63
C PHE A 21 6.43 -0.74 8.14
N SER A 22 7.39 -1.54 8.61
CA SER A 22 7.58 -1.76 10.04
C SER A 22 8.01 -0.49 10.78
N ALA A 23 8.91 0.29 10.18
CA ALA A 23 9.39 1.54 10.79
C ALA A 23 8.27 2.59 10.96
N LEU A 24 7.28 2.58 10.06
CA LEU A 24 6.13 3.48 10.09
C LEU A 24 4.87 2.85 10.72
N ASN A 25 4.94 1.61 11.21
CA ASN A 25 3.77 0.85 11.68
C ASN A 25 2.65 0.78 10.63
N ILE A 26 3.03 0.60 9.36
CA ILE A 26 2.09 0.40 8.25
C ILE A 26 1.83 -1.08 8.08
N ALA A 27 0.56 -1.45 7.94
CA ALA A 27 0.12 -2.83 7.71
C ALA A 27 -0.99 -2.90 6.66
N LEU A 28 -1.02 -4.00 5.91
CA LEU A 28 -2.16 -4.34 5.05
C LEU A 28 -3.32 -4.81 5.96
N VAL A 29 -4.47 -4.18 5.81
CA VAL A 29 -5.72 -4.57 6.49
C VAL A 29 -6.46 -5.60 5.64
N ASP A 30 -6.74 -5.25 4.39
CA ASP A 30 -7.42 -6.11 3.44
C ASP A 30 -7.14 -5.68 1.99
N CYS A 31 -7.46 -6.57 1.02
CA CYS A 31 -7.40 -6.25 -0.40
C CYS A 31 -8.39 -7.10 -1.20
N GLY A 32 -8.82 -6.58 -2.34
CA GLY A 32 -9.64 -7.29 -3.33
C GLY A 32 -8.92 -7.45 -4.65
N ASP A 33 -9.68 -7.43 -5.73
CA ASP A 33 -9.14 -7.64 -7.08
C ASP A 33 -8.58 -6.36 -7.70
N ASP A 34 -9.02 -5.19 -7.20
CA ASP A 34 -8.68 -3.86 -7.71
C ASP A 34 -8.59 -2.79 -6.61
N TRP A 35 -8.59 -3.19 -5.35
CA TRP A 35 -8.50 -2.29 -4.21
C TRP A 35 -7.64 -2.87 -3.09
N ALA A 36 -7.12 -1.98 -2.25
CA ALA A 36 -6.43 -2.35 -1.02
C ALA A 36 -6.73 -1.36 0.10
N GLU A 37 -6.71 -1.85 1.33
CA GLU A 37 -6.85 -1.08 2.54
C GLU A 37 -5.64 -1.30 3.44
N MET A 38 -5.05 -0.21 3.89
CA MET A 38 -3.87 -0.21 4.74
C MET A 38 -4.08 0.65 5.98
N SER A 39 -3.46 0.26 7.07
CA SER A 39 -3.45 1.03 8.32
C SER A 39 -2.07 1.59 8.61
N LEU A 40 -2.04 2.73 9.29
CA LEU A 40 -0.87 3.28 9.95
C LEU A 40 -1.25 3.55 11.41
N ILE A 41 -0.50 2.96 12.34
CA ILE A 41 -0.64 3.25 13.77
C ILE A 41 0.38 4.33 14.12
N PRO A 42 -0.08 5.58 14.38
CA PRO A 42 0.84 6.68 14.62
C PRO A 42 1.63 6.51 15.91
N THR A 43 2.81 7.10 15.94
CA THR A 43 3.63 7.22 17.15
C THR A 43 4.12 8.67 17.32
N ALA A 44 4.57 9.01 18.50
CA ALA A 44 5.14 10.34 18.77
C ALA A 44 6.30 10.71 17.84
N ALA A 45 7.02 9.70 17.31
CA ALA A 45 8.11 9.94 16.35
C ALA A 45 7.62 10.48 14.99
N LEU A 46 6.33 10.40 14.69
CA LEU A 46 5.73 10.88 13.45
C LEU A 46 5.10 12.28 13.59
N ILE A 47 5.19 12.91 14.77
CA ILE A 47 4.72 14.29 14.98
C ILE A 47 5.60 15.24 14.17
N GLY A 48 4.96 16.03 13.33
CA GLY A 48 5.61 17.09 12.56
C GLY A 48 5.65 18.43 13.27
N ASP A 49 4.63 18.70 14.07
CA ASP A 49 4.55 19.92 14.88
C ASP A 49 4.28 19.57 16.36
N PRO A 50 5.32 19.63 17.20
CA PRO A 50 5.19 19.35 18.63
C PRO A 50 4.23 20.29 19.38
N SER A 51 3.99 21.50 18.87
CA SER A 51 3.12 22.49 19.52
C SER A 51 1.62 22.14 19.41
N THR A 52 1.26 21.45 18.33
CA THR A 52 -0.13 21.02 18.04
C THR A 52 -0.34 19.53 18.18
N GLY A 53 0.74 18.73 18.23
CA GLY A 53 0.68 17.26 18.18
C GLY A 53 0.31 16.71 16.79
N ALA A 54 0.27 17.56 15.77
CA ALA A 54 -0.09 17.17 14.42
C ALA A 54 0.99 16.26 13.80
N LEU A 55 0.53 15.21 13.10
CA LEU A 55 1.40 14.31 12.36
C LEU A 55 2.03 15.01 11.16
N HIS A 56 3.28 14.65 10.86
CA HIS A 56 3.92 15.04 9.61
C HIS A 56 3.19 14.43 8.41
N SER A 57 3.08 15.17 7.31
CA SER A 57 2.37 14.72 6.10
C SER A 57 3.06 13.55 5.36
N GLY A 58 4.37 13.38 5.55
CA GLY A 58 5.15 12.32 4.90
C GLY A 58 4.61 10.91 5.11
N PRO A 59 4.39 10.44 6.36
CA PRO A 59 3.77 9.15 6.66
C PRO A 59 2.38 8.97 6.02
N ILE A 60 1.57 10.03 5.95
CA ILE A 60 0.25 10.01 5.31
C ILE A 60 0.40 9.80 3.79
N THR A 61 1.34 10.50 3.16
CA THR A 61 1.67 10.32 1.74
C THR A 61 2.17 8.91 1.46
N THR A 62 3.05 8.36 2.31
CA THR A 62 3.54 6.98 2.20
C THR A 62 2.42 5.96 2.34
N LEU A 63 1.48 6.18 3.26
CA LEU A 63 0.33 5.30 3.46
C LEU A 63 -0.57 5.28 2.21
N LEU A 64 -0.84 6.44 1.62
CA LEU A 64 -1.62 6.55 0.38
C LEU A 64 -0.91 5.93 -0.81
N ASP A 65 0.38 6.23 -1.02
CA ASP A 65 1.17 5.60 -2.09
C ASP A 65 1.16 4.08 -1.97
N SER A 66 1.31 3.56 -0.75
CA SER A 66 1.28 2.13 -0.48
C SER A 66 -0.09 1.51 -0.77
N ALA A 67 -1.19 2.12 -0.33
CA ALA A 67 -2.54 1.62 -0.55
C ALA A 67 -2.90 1.61 -2.05
N LEU A 68 -2.57 2.68 -2.78
CA LEU A 68 -2.80 2.78 -4.22
C LEU A 68 -1.89 1.82 -5.00
N GLY A 69 -0.62 1.72 -4.61
CA GLY A 69 0.36 0.82 -5.25
C GLY A 69 0.01 -0.66 -5.07
N ILE A 70 -0.51 -1.06 -3.89
CA ILE A 70 -1.00 -2.42 -3.67
C ILE A 70 -2.28 -2.65 -4.46
N ALA A 71 -3.24 -1.70 -4.47
CA ALA A 71 -4.44 -1.80 -5.31
C ALA A 71 -4.07 -2.00 -6.78
N ALA A 72 -3.12 -1.22 -7.30
CA ALA A 72 -2.60 -1.37 -8.66
C ALA A 72 -1.94 -2.73 -8.89
N SER A 73 -1.18 -3.23 -7.91
CA SER A 73 -0.47 -4.51 -8.00
C SER A 73 -1.42 -5.71 -8.01
N VAL A 74 -2.46 -5.72 -7.16
CA VAL A 74 -3.45 -6.81 -7.13
C VAL A 74 -4.34 -6.84 -8.38
N ALA A 75 -4.47 -5.70 -9.08
CA ALA A 75 -5.20 -5.60 -10.34
C ALA A 75 -4.41 -6.08 -11.56
N LEU A 76 -3.13 -6.44 -11.42
CA LEU A 76 -2.33 -7.02 -12.49
C LEU A 76 -2.82 -8.45 -12.80
N PRO A 77 -2.66 -8.92 -14.05
CA PRO A 77 -3.06 -10.27 -14.45
C PRO A 77 -2.17 -11.36 -13.82
N ARG A 78 -1.00 -11.00 -13.33
CA ARG A 78 -0.01 -11.86 -12.70
C ARG A 78 0.55 -11.23 -11.43
N LEU A 79 1.11 -12.06 -10.57
CA LEU A 79 1.76 -11.61 -9.34
C LEU A 79 3.00 -10.73 -9.68
N GLY A 80 2.98 -9.49 -9.24
CA GLY A 80 4.02 -8.51 -9.52
C GLY A 80 3.75 -7.20 -8.79
N PHE A 81 4.56 -6.19 -9.06
CA PHE A 81 4.42 -4.85 -8.50
C PHE A 81 4.13 -3.85 -9.60
N ALA A 82 3.35 -2.83 -9.27
CA ALA A 82 3.07 -1.68 -10.13
C ALA A 82 3.82 -0.46 -9.58
N PRO A 83 5.02 -0.12 -10.13
CA PRO A 83 5.78 1.04 -9.67
C PRO A 83 5.02 2.35 -9.89
N THR A 84 5.14 3.27 -8.94
CA THR A 84 4.53 4.59 -8.99
C THR A 84 5.22 5.46 -10.05
N ILE A 85 4.44 6.07 -10.94
CA ILE A 85 4.89 7.07 -11.91
C ILE A 85 4.78 8.46 -11.29
N ASP A 86 3.59 8.75 -10.78
CA ASP A 86 3.28 9.98 -10.07
C ASP A 86 2.20 9.74 -9.01
N LEU A 87 2.18 10.60 -8.02
CA LEU A 87 1.19 10.60 -6.96
C LEU A 87 0.91 12.06 -6.57
N ARG A 88 -0.34 12.47 -6.69
CA ARG A 88 -0.82 13.73 -6.14
C ARG A 88 -1.61 13.45 -4.88
N VAL A 89 -1.25 14.14 -3.80
CA VAL A 89 -1.96 14.07 -2.51
C VAL A 89 -2.48 15.44 -2.14
N ASP A 90 -3.77 15.53 -1.88
CA ASP A 90 -4.42 16.73 -1.38
C ASP A 90 -4.72 16.52 0.13
N HIS A 91 -3.97 17.21 0.98
CA HIS A 91 -4.15 17.18 2.43
C HIS A 91 -5.29 18.14 2.82
N LEU A 92 -6.33 17.61 3.44
CA LEU A 92 -7.55 18.33 3.78
C LEU A 92 -7.57 18.77 5.24
N ARG A 93 -6.97 17.96 6.14
CA ARG A 93 -6.97 18.17 7.59
C ARG A 93 -5.70 17.62 8.22
N MET A 94 -5.36 18.16 9.39
CA MET A 94 -4.30 17.61 10.23
C MET A 94 -4.76 16.30 10.86
N ALA A 95 -3.87 15.32 10.94
CA ALA A 95 -4.06 14.09 11.66
C ALA A 95 -3.33 14.14 13.01
N SER A 96 -3.79 13.39 14.01
CA SER A 96 -3.19 13.27 15.32
C SER A 96 -2.58 11.90 15.57
N VAL A 97 -1.93 11.72 16.72
CA VAL A 97 -1.41 10.42 17.17
C VAL A 97 -2.45 9.55 17.86
N ASP A 98 -3.65 10.06 18.10
CA ASP A 98 -4.62 9.46 19.03
C ASP A 98 -5.32 8.23 18.44
N GLU A 99 -5.46 8.18 17.12
CA GLU A 99 -6.17 7.11 16.44
C GLU A 99 -5.41 6.62 15.20
N PRO A 100 -5.59 5.36 14.81
CA PRO A 100 -5.05 4.84 13.54
C PRO A 100 -5.57 5.61 12.32
N LEU A 101 -4.71 5.69 11.31
CA LEU A 101 -5.09 6.14 9.97
C LEU A 101 -5.39 4.92 9.11
N ILE A 102 -6.49 4.98 8.37
CA ILE A 102 -6.88 3.94 7.41
C ILE A 102 -6.90 4.56 6.02
N ALA A 103 -6.09 4.03 5.13
CA ALA A 103 -6.10 4.40 3.72
C ALA A 103 -6.75 3.29 2.90
N ARG A 104 -7.62 3.69 1.96
CA ARG A 104 -8.19 2.82 0.96
C ARG A 104 -7.85 3.33 -0.43
N GLY A 105 -7.24 2.48 -1.25
CA GLY A 105 -6.95 2.72 -2.65
C GLY A 105 -7.78 1.81 -3.55
N GLU A 106 -8.16 2.30 -4.71
CA GLU A 106 -8.86 1.53 -5.74
C GLU A 106 -8.35 1.90 -7.14
N VAL A 107 -8.31 0.92 -8.05
CA VAL A 107 -7.98 1.14 -9.46
C VAL A 107 -9.23 1.60 -10.19
N VAL A 108 -9.15 2.75 -10.84
CA VAL A 108 -10.27 3.32 -11.61
C VAL A 108 -10.19 2.98 -13.10
N ARG A 109 -8.98 2.72 -13.61
CA ARG A 109 -8.77 2.38 -15.02
C ARG A 109 -7.44 1.66 -15.23
N ILE A 110 -7.46 0.68 -16.11
CA ILE A 110 -6.25 -0.02 -16.60
C ILE A 110 -6.12 0.23 -18.10
N THR A 111 -4.94 0.62 -18.52
CA THR A 111 -4.57 0.76 -19.92
C THR A 111 -3.44 -0.23 -20.27
N ARG A 112 -2.92 -0.16 -21.50
CA ARG A 112 -1.82 -1.02 -21.92
C ARG A 112 -0.57 -0.88 -21.04
N ASN A 113 -0.24 0.35 -20.60
CA ASN A 113 1.03 0.66 -19.93
C ASN A 113 0.85 1.31 -18.55
N VAL A 114 -0.35 1.75 -18.19
CA VAL A 114 -0.60 2.54 -16.97
C VAL A 114 -1.86 2.05 -16.28
N LEU A 115 -1.79 1.96 -14.95
CA LEU A 115 -2.93 1.82 -14.06
C LEU A 115 -3.18 3.17 -13.39
N PHE A 116 -4.44 3.61 -13.41
CA PHE A 116 -4.89 4.83 -12.75
C PHE A 116 -5.61 4.44 -11.48
N ALA A 117 -5.18 4.97 -10.36
CA ALA A 117 -5.77 4.69 -9.05
C ALA A 117 -6.13 5.97 -8.32
N ARG A 118 -7.08 5.87 -7.40
CA ARG A 118 -7.45 6.91 -6.46
C ARG A 118 -7.65 6.33 -5.08
N GLY A 119 -7.60 7.16 -4.07
CA GLY A 119 -7.86 6.72 -2.72
C GLY A 119 -7.95 7.87 -1.74
N SER A 120 -8.32 7.53 -0.51
CA SER A 120 -8.36 8.47 0.60
C SER A 120 -7.82 7.84 1.87
N VAL A 121 -7.43 8.67 2.81
CA VAL A 121 -7.06 8.28 4.17
C VAL A 121 -7.98 8.96 5.17
N ARG A 122 -8.42 8.19 6.16
CA ARG A 122 -9.33 8.62 7.20
C ARG A 122 -8.71 8.36 8.58
N GLN A 123 -9.12 9.19 9.54
CA GLN A 123 -8.89 8.98 10.97
C GLN A 123 -10.26 9.03 11.66
N GLY A 124 -10.73 7.90 12.16
CA GLY A 124 -12.14 7.72 12.50
C GLY A 124 -13.04 8.00 11.29
N ASP A 125 -14.03 8.88 11.48
CA ASP A 125 -14.96 9.31 10.42
C ASP A 125 -14.46 10.51 9.60
N ILE A 126 -13.29 11.06 9.94
CA ILE A 126 -12.75 12.27 9.31
C ILE A 126 -11.83 11.90 8.15
N GLU A 127 -12.10 12.43 6.95
CA GLU A 127 -11.18 12.35 5.83
C GLU A 127 -10.03 13.34 6.01
N ILE A 128 -8.81 12.80 6.04
CA ILE A 128 -7.57 13.55 6.28
C ILE A 128 -6.94 14.00 4.97
N ALA A 129 -6.89 13.11 3.99
CA ALA A 129 -6.35 13.41 2.68
C ALA A 129 -6.96 12.48 1.62
N HIS A 130 -6.88 12.90 0.35
CA HIS A 130 -7.14 12.01 -0.77
C HIS A 130 -6.00 12.10 -1.79
N ALA A 131 -5.93 11.08 -2.66
CA ALA A 131 -4.88 10.99 -3.67
C ALA A 131 -5.41 10.43 -4.98
N VAL A 132 -4.73 10.83 -6.06
CA VAL A 132 -4.77 10.17 -7.35
C VAL A 132 -3.33 9.83 -7.76
N GLY A 133 -3.14 8.66 -8.35
CA GLY A 133 -1.82 8.18 -8.74
C GLY A 133 -1.86 7.37 -10.02
N ASN A 134 -0.73 7.37 -10.71
CA ASN A 134 -0.51 6.58 -11.91
C ASN A 134 0.63 5.59 -11.66
N PHE A 135 0.42 4.35 -12.08
CA PHE A 135 1.33 3.24 -11.83
C PHE A 135 1.71 2.54 -13.13
N VAL A 136 2.95 2.07 -13.23
CA VAL A 136 3.39 1.33 -14.41
C VAL A 136 2.68 -0.02 -14.48
N ARG A 137 2.07 -0.32 -15.61
CA ARG A 137 1.71 -1.67 -15.96
C ARG A 137 2.90 -2.30 -16.68
N LEU A 138 3.64 -3.13 -15.98
CA LEU A 138 4.78 -3.86 -16.53
C LEU A 138 4.32 -4.78 -17.66
N SER A 139 5.20 -5.04 -18.63
CA SER A 139 4.94 -5.99 -19.73
C SER A 139 4.79 -7.42 -19.17
N ASP A 140 4.11 -8.27 -19.92
CA ASP A 140 3.84 -9.65 -19.52
C ASP A 140 5.12 -10.46 -19.29
N ASP A 141 6.20 -10.18 -20.04
CA ASP A 141 7.51 -10.81 -19.87
C ASP A 141 8.16 -10.42 -18.53
N VAL A 142 8.11 -9.12 -18.19
CA VAL A 142 8.64 -8.62 -16.91
C VAL A 142 7.80 -9.13 -15.75
N LEU A 143 6.49 -9.17 -15.89
CA LEU A 143 5.59 -9.75 -14.88
C LEU A 143 5.84 -11.24 -14.66
N ALA A 144 6.15 -12.01 -15.72
CA ALA A 144 6.47 -13.42 -15.60
C ALA A 144 7.76 -13.65 -14.79
N LEU A 145 8.79 -12.82 -15.00
CA LEU A 145 10.02 -12.86 -14.21
C LEU A 145 9.79 -12.45 -12.76
N ALA A 146 9.02 -11.39 -12.53
CA ALA A 146 8.68 -10.92 -11.18
C ALA A 146 7.88 -11.99 -10.42
N GLU A 147 6.88 -12.62 -11.06
CA GLU A 147 6.08 -13.69 -10.49
C GLU A 147 6.94 -14.88 -10.06
N ALA A 148 7.86 -15.33 -10.91
CA ALA A 148 8.76 -16.45 -10.58
C ALA A 148 9.61 -16.13 -9.34
N HIS A 149 10.18 -14.93 -9.26
CA HIS A 149 10.97 -14.50 -8.11
C HIS A 149 10.14 -14.40 -6.82
N ILE A 150 8.93 -13.84 -6.90
CA ILE A 150 8.04 -13.70 -5.74
C ILE A 150 7.57 -15.08 -5.23
N LYS A 151 7.26 -16.03 -6.14
CA LYS A 151 6.90 -17.40 -5.76
C LYS A 151 8.04 -18.09 -5.00
N GLN A 152 9.26 -17.92 -5.48
CA GLN A 152 10.44 -18.45 -4.78
C GLN A 152 10.60 -17.86 -3.37
N GLN A 153 10.34 -16.55 -3.21
CA GLN A 153 10.35 -15.91 -1.88
C GLN A 153 9.25 -16.46 -0.96
N LEU A 154 8.04 -16.67 -1.47
CA LEU A 154 6.94 -17.24 -0.69
C LEU A 154 7.24 -18.66 -0.21
N GLU A 155 7.79 -19.51 -1.08
CA GLU A 155 8.22 -20.88 -0.74
C GLU A 155 9.32 -20.87 0.34
N ALA A 156 10.30 -19.96 0.22
CA ALA A 156 11.35 -19.82 1.22
C ALA A 156 10.82 -19.37 2.60
N MET A 157 9.77 -18.53 2.62
CA MET A 157 9.10 -18.09 3.86
C MET A 157 8.36 -19.25 4.52
N GLU A 158 7.63 -20.09 3.77
CA GLU A 158 6.93 -21.26 4.30
C GLU A 158 7.89 -22.26 4.95
N ASN A 159 9.00 -22.56 4.27
CA ASN A 159 10.01 -23.48 4.80
C ASN A 159 10.72 -22.95 6.06
N SER A 160 10.74 -21.64 6.30
CA SER A 160 11.36 -21.03 7.48
C SER A 160 10.43 -21.02 8.71
N ASP A 161 9.13 -21.14 8.53
CA ASP A 161 8.14 -21.17 9.63
C ASP A 161 7.92 -22.60 10.16
N GLU A 162 8.39 -23.64 9.43
CA GLU A 162 8.33 -25.05 9.85
C GLU A 162 9.59 -25.52 10.61
N SER A 163 10.58 -24.66 10.80
CA SER A 163 11.85 -24.97 11.48
C SER A 163 11.96 -24.28 12.83
#